data_567fc4629a3dd24c32a14862258cadb9
#
_entry.id   567fc4629a3dd24c32a14862258cadb9
#
_cell.length_a   1.000
_cell.length_b   1.000
_cell.length_c   1.000
_cell.angle_alpha   90.00
_cell.angle_beta   90.00
_cell.angle_gamma   90.00
#
_symmetry.space_group_name_H-M   'P 1'
#
loop_
_entity.id
_entity.type
_entity.pdbx_description
1 polymer ?
#
loop_
_entity_poly.entity_id
_entity_poly.type
_entity_poly.pdbx_seq_one_letter_code
_entity_poly.pdbx_strand_id
1 'polypeptide(L)'
;MADDICQTPRQVFQHDYRVLMVKRSAQSSFMANAFVYPGGLCEKSDFSPDWWEVFERAGATKDVVLRDLCNATRGDRPPMIAKPLTLASENLDCDDHLPSDLACRVCAIRETFEETGVLLLREKSPFGSVAKAQVLSEKYQINVAEWRRRLREDAAGFLALCLNSKLCPDVWALHEWWDWLTPVSAGPKRYDTMFYVCCLDSEPDVVLDDGEVTVSKARNVA
;
A
#
# COMPACT_ATOMS: atom_id res chain seq x y z
N MET A 1 -17.09 13.09 -55.39
CA MET A 1 -17.85 13.18 -54.14
C MET A 1 -16.95 12.59 -53.08
N ALA A 2 -16.32 13.47 -52.34
CA ALA A 2 -15.36 13.09 -51.32
C ALA A 2 -16.12 12.83 -50.01
N ASP A 3 -15.89 11.67 -49.41
CA ASP A 3 -16.46 11.28 -48.13
C ASP A 3 -15.89 12.16 -47.02
N ASP A 4 -16.73 13.04 -46.48
CA ASP A 4 -16.47 13.74 -45.22
C ASP A 4 -16.53 12.72 -44.08
N ILE A 5 -15.37 12.21 -43.70
CA ILE A 5 -15.22 11.47 -42.45
C ILE A 5 -15.33 12.50 -41.32
N CYS A 6 -16.50 12.50 -40.69
CA CYS A 6 -16.76 13.23 -39.46
C CYS A 6 -15.74 12.86 -38.39
N GLN A 7 -14.71 13.67 -38.24
CA GLN A 7 -13.77 13.59 -37.12
C GLN A 7 -14.47 14.17 -35.89
N THR A 8 -15.11 13.29 -35.11
CA THR A 8 -15.49 13.64 -33.74
C THR A 8 -14.24 14.08 -32.98
N PRO A 9 -14.22 15.29 -32.38
CA PRO A 9 -13.10 15.70 -31.55
C PRO A 9 -12.91 14.65 -30.46
N ARG A 10 -11.72 14.03 -30.37
CA ARG A 10 -11.35 13.26 -29.19
C ARG A 10 -11.43 14.22 -28.01
N GLN A 11 -12.41 14.03 -27.13
CA GLN A 11 -12.40 14.68 -25.84
C GLN A 11 -11.11 14.23 -25.12
N VAL A 12 -10.14 15.11 -25.09
CA VAL A 12 -8.96 14.93 -24.23
C VAL A 12 -9.49 15.13 -22.81
N PHE A 13 -9.74 14.03 -22.11
CA PHE A 13 -10.01 14.09 -20.69
C PHE A 13 -8.73 14.57 -20.02
N GLN A 14 -8.75 15.82 -19.61
CA GLN A 14 -7.63 16.41 -18.86
C GLN A 14 -7.80 15.93 -17.41
N HIS A 15 -7.07 14.87 -17.05
CA HIS A 15 -7.01 14.40 -15.69
C HIS A 15 -6.14 15.33 -14.86
N ASP A 16 -6.61 15.71 -13.68
CA ASP A 16 -5.96 16.65 -12.77
C ASP A 16 -5.20 15.94 -11.63
N TYR A 17 -4.94 14.64 -11.78
CA TYR A 17 -4.19 13.85 -10.81
C TYR A 17 -2.89 13.30 -11.40
N ARG A 18 -1.96 13.00 -10.49
CA ARG A 18 -0.69 12.36 -10.80
C ARG A 18 -0.59 11.03 -10.08
N VAL A 19 0.09 10.07 -10.68
CA VAL A 19 0.34 8.76 -10.08
C VAL A 19 1.82 8.63 -9.78
N LEU A 20 2.13 8.29 -8.52
CA LEU A 20 3.50 8.00 -8.09
C LEU A 20 3.93 6.66 -8.67
N MET A 21 5.06 6.65 -9.37
CA MET A 21 5.73 5.45 -9.87
C MET A 21 7.21 5.52 -9.52
N VAL A 22 7.79 4.37 -9.29
CA VAL A 22 9.21 4.20 -9.00
C VAL A 22 9.86 3.36 -10.09
N LYS A 23 11.12 3.64 -10.40
CA LYS A 23 11.88 2.85 -11.38
C LYS A 23 12.76 1.85 -10.65
N ARG A 24 12.57 0.57 -10.93
CA ARG A 24 13.40 -0.49 -10.37
C ARG A 24 14.86 -0.36 -10.81
N SER A 25 15.75 -0.74 -9.92
CA SER A 25 17.19 -0.79 -10.20
C SER A 25 17.50 -1.69 -11.39
N ALA A 26 18.56 -1.38 -12.12
CA ALA A 26 19.07 -2.22 -13.19
C ALA A 26 19.55 -3.61 -12.70
N GLN A 27 19.82 -3.73 -11.41
CA GLN A 27 20.26 -4.97 -10.76
C GLN A 27 19.10 -5.82 -10.23
N SER A 28 17.86 -5.35 -10.35
CA SER A 28 16.69 -6.08 -9.89
C SER A 28 16.55 -7.41 -10.64
N SER A 29 16.32 -8.50 -9.92
CA SER A 29 16.15 -9.84 -10.49
C SER A 29 14.81 -10.02 -11.24
N PHE A 30 13.87 -9.11 -11.06
CA PHE A 30 12.56 -9.13 -11.70
C PHE A 30 12.23 -7.74 -12.25
N MET A 31 11.91 -7.65 -13.54
CA MET A 31 11.52 -6.42 -14.23
C MET A 31 12.50 -5.25 -14.04
N ALA A 32 13.81 -5.49 -14.20
CA ALA A 32 14.84 -4.45 -14.10
C ALA A 32 14.54 -3.25 -15.02
N ASN A 33 14.79 -2.04 -14.54
CA ASN A 33 14.54 -0.77 -15.23
C ASN A 33 13.06 -0.46 -15.55
N ALA A 34 12.11 -1.30 -15.13
CA ALA A 34 10.68 -1.02 -15.31
C ALA A 34 10.21 0.06 -14.33
N PHE A 35 9.21 0.83 -14.75
CA PHE A 35 8.43 1.66 -13.84
C PHE A 35 7.31 0.82 -13.24
N VAL A 36 7.23 0.82 -11.91
CA VAL A 36 6.25 0.09 -11.11
C VAL A 36 5.62 1.01 -10.07
N TYR A 37 4.52 0.59 -9.48
CA TYR A 37 4.01 1.25 -8.28
C TYR A 37 4.84 0.81 -7.08
N PRO A 38 4.98 1.66 -6.03
CA PRO A 38 5.62 1.25 -4.79
C PRO A 38 4.95 0.01 -4.20
N GLY A 39 5.75 -0.93 -3.71
CA GLY A 39 5.24 -2.15 -3.11
C GLY A 39 6.20 -3.33 -3.21
N GLY A 40 5.94 -4.36 -2.42
CA GLY A 40 6.78 -5.55 -2.34
C GLY A 40 6.05 -6.76 -1.77
N LEU A 41 6.76 -7.60 -1.04
CA LEU A 41 6.25 -8.84 -0.49
C LEU A 41 5.77 -8.65 0.94
N CYS A 42 4.68 -9.33 1.30
CA CYS A 42 4.27 -9.40 2.69
C CYS A 42 5.30 -10.22 3.50
N GLU A 43 5.73 -9.64 4.61
CA GLU A 43 6.61 -10.26 5.59
C GLU A 43 5.81 -10.81 6.78
N LYS A 44 6.39 -11.73 7.55
CA LYS A 44 5.70 -12.29 8.72
C LYS A 44 5.27 -11.22 9.72
N SER A 45 6.06 -10.16 9.87
CA SER A 45 5.77 -9.02 10.75
C SER A 45 4.52 -8.26 10.34
N ASP A 46 4.15 -8.25 9.05
CA ASP A 46 2.91 -7.61 8.58
C ASP A 46 1.66 -8.32 9.10
N PHE A 47 1.78 -9.63 9.43
CA PHE A 47 0.71 -10.46 10.00
C PHE A 47 0.74 -10.53 11.53
N SER A 48 1.66 -9.84 12.21
CA SER A 48 1.77 -9.92 13.67
C SER A 48 0.46 -9.54 14.37
N PRO A 49 0.00 -10.30 15.37
CA PRO A 49 -1.16 -9.92 16.18
C PRO A 49 -0.91 -8.63 16.98
N ASP A 50 0.34 -8.23 17.20
CA ASP A 50 0.69 -7.01 17.93
C ASP A 50 0.19 -5.73 17.21
N TRP A 51 -0.16 -5.80 15.93
CA TRP A 51 -0.82 -4.72 15.23
C TRP A 51 -2.16 -4.31 15.85
N TRP A 52 -2.85 -5.23 16.53
CA TRP A 52 -4.10 -4.89 17.21
C TRP A 52 -3.88 -3.85 18.31
N GLU A 53 -2.76 -3.93 19.04
CA GLU A 53 -2.40 -2.91 20.03
C GLU A 53 -2.22 -1.52 19.37
N VAL A 54 -1.62 -1.46 18.19
CA VAL A 54 -1.44 -0.21 17.44
C VAL A 54 -2.79 0.38 17.05
N PHE A 55 -3.71 -0.43 16.51
CA PHE A 55 -5.04 0.03 16.12
C PHE A 55 -5.90 0.44 17.32
N GLU A 56 -5.85 -0.29 18.41
CA GLU A 56 -6.58 0.04 19.64
C GLU A 56 -6.13 1.37 20.23
N ARG A 57 -4.83 1.66 20.21
CA ARG A 57 -4.29 2.97 20.63
C ARG A 57 -4.80 4.11 19.76
N ALA A 58 -5.09 3.86 18.49
CA ALA A 58 -5.72 4.81 17.58
C ALA A 58 -7.25 4.88 17.76
N GLY A 59 -7.81 4.18 18.74
CA GLY A 59 -9.25 4.14 19.04
C GLY A 59 -10.05 3.19 18.16
N ALA A 60 -9.39 2.26 17.45
CA ALA A 60 -10.05 1.29 16.58
C ALA A 60 -9.92 -0.13 17.18
N THR A 61 -11.00 -0.65 17.75
CA THR A 61 -11.07 -2.05 18.16
C THR A 61 -11.05 -2.97 16.94
N LYS A 62 -10.71 -4.23 17.14
CA LYS A 62 -10.71 -5.28 16.10
C LYS A 62 -12.00 -5.26 15.27
N ASP A 63 -13.15 -5.26 15.93
CA ASP A 63 -14.47 -5.26 15.28
C ASP A 63 -14.71 -4.00 14.43
N VAL A 64 -14.25 -2.85 14.90
CA VAL A 64 -14.37 -1.58 14.18
C VAL A 64 -13.52 -1.61 12.91
N VAL A 65 -12.25 -2.02 13.00
CA VAL A 65 -11.35 -2.10 11.85
C VAL A 65 -11.90 -3.05 10.78
N LEU A 66 -12.26 -4.26 11.18
CA LEU A 66 -12.78 -5.28 10.24
C LEU A 66 -14.09 -4.86 9.60
N ARG A 67 -15.02 -4.28 10.37
CA ARG A 67 -16.28 -3.76 9.84
C ARG A 67 -16.05 -2.61 8.84
N ASP A 68 -15.16 -1.69 9.16
CA ASP A 68 -14.90 -0.52 8.30
C ASP A 68 -14.28 -0.95 6.97
N LEU A 69 -13.36 -1.92 6.98
CA LEU A 69 -12.77 -2.48 5.77
C LEU A 69 -13.79 -3.25 4.93
N CYS A 70 -14.64 -4.09 5.56
CA CYS A 70 -15.71 -4.79 4.86
C CYS A 70 -16.73 -3.83 4.24
N ASN A 71 -17.08 -2.74 4.91
CA ASN A 71 -18.04 -1.75 4.41
C ASN A 71 -17.47 -0.87 3.29
N ALA A 72 -16.15 -0.69 3.26
CA ALA A 72 -15.48 0.09 2.21
C ALA A 72 -15.41 -0.64 0.87
N THR A 73 -15.61 -1.95 0.87
CA THR A 73 -15.45 -2.81 -0.30
C THR A 73 -16.80 -3.05 -0.99
N ARG A 74 -16.83 -2.92 -2.31
CA ARG A 74 -18.01 -3.20 -3.14
C ARG A 74 -17.70 -4.34 -4.10
N GLY A 75 -18.62 -5.33 -4.16
CA GLY A 75 -18.51 -6.47 -5.07
C GLY A 75 -17.71 -7.64 -4.49
N ASP A 76 -17.40 -8.60 -5.37
CA ASP A 76 -16.65 -9.80 -5.00
C ASP A 76 -15.17 -9.46 -4.77
N ARG A 77 -14.62 -9.92 -3.66
CA ARG A 77 -13.22 -9.71 -3.30
C ARG A 77 -12.34 -10.86 -3.79
N PRO A 78 -11.09 -10.57 -4.17
CA PRO A 78 -10.11 -11.60 -4.50
C PRO A 78 -9.95 -12.62 -3.36
N PRO A 79 -9.74 -13.91 -3.68
CA PRO A 79 -9.61 -14.96 -2.67
C PRO A 79 -8.55 -14.69 -1.60
N MET A 80 -7.45 -14.01 -1.97
CA MET A 80 -6.37 -13.71 -1.05
C MET A 80 -6.76 -12.75 0.09
N ILE A 81 -7.82 -11.94 -0.08
CA ILE A 81 -8.31 -11.01 0.94
C ILE A 81 -9.76 -11.24 1.34
N ALA A 82 -10.51 -12.06 0.60
CA ALA A 82 -11.91 -12.38 0.89
C ALA A 82 -12.08 -13.27 2.11
N LYS A 83 -11.07 -14.10 2.39
CA LYS A 83 -11.02 -14.96 3.58
C LYS A 83 -9.73 -14.65 4.31
N PRO A 84 -9.72 -14.75 5.67
CA PRO A 84 -8.45 -14.79 6.36
C PRO A 84 -7.62 -15.87 5.67
N LEU A 85 -6.39 -15.54 5.23
CA LEU A 85 -5.46 -16.57 4.79
C LEU A 85 -5.23 -17.48 5.99
N THR A 86 -6.00 -18.53 6.08
CA THR A 86 -5.48 -19.75 6.62
C THR A 86 -4.36 -20.11 5.65
N LEU A 87 -3.12 -19.86 6.06
CA LEU A 87 -1.98 -20.55 5.46
C LEU A 87 -2.44 -22.01 5.40
N ALA A 88 -2.59 -22.58 4.22
CA ALA A 88 -3.46 -23.70 3.88
C ALA A 88 -3.13 -25.03 4.60
N SER A 89 -2.45 -25.04 5.69
CA SER A 89 -2.01 -26.22 6.43
C SER A 89 -2.21 -26.20 7.93
N GLU A 90 -2.57 -25.07 8.55
CA GLU A 90 -2.72 -25.04 9.99
C GLU A 90 -3.99 -24.28 10.36
N ASN A 91 -4.81 -24.87 11.22
CA ASN A 91 -5.94 -24.23 11.91
C ASN A 91 -5.40 -23.11 12.81
N LEU A 92 -4.93 -22.02 12.21
CA LEU A 92 -4.53 -20.84 12.94
C LEU A 92 -5.82 -20.11 13.33
N ASP A 93 -6.12 -20.13 14.62
CA ASP A 93 -7.15 -19.29 15.19
C ASP A 93 -6.91 -17.84 14.74
N CYS A 94 -7.97 -17.13 14.35
CA CYS A 94 -7.90 -15.75 13.89
C CYS A 94 -7.28 -14.78 14.93
N ASP A 95 -7.01 -15.25 16.13
CA ASP A 95 -6.41 -14.47 17.21
C ASP A 95 -4.87 -14.46 17.15
N ASP A 96 -4.26 -15.43 16.44
CA ASP A 96 -2.80 -15.53 16.35
C ASP A 96 -2.18 -14.70 15.20
N HIS A 97 -2.99 -14.20 14.27
CA HIS A 97 -2.51 -13.44 13.12
C HIS A 97 -3.46 -12.32 12.70
N LEU A 98 -2.88 -11.26 12.13
CA LEU A 98 -3.65 -10.22 11.47
C LEU A 98 -4.33 -10.80 10.22
N PRO A 99 -5.61 -10.49 9.94
CA PRO A 99 -6.26 -10.92 8.70
C PRO A 99 -5.50 -10.43 7.46
N SER A 100 -5.48 -11.25 6.40
CA SER A 100 -4.72 -10.96 5.18
C SER A 100 -5.02 -9.62 4.55
N ASP A 101 -6.29 -9.22 4.53
CA ASP A 101 -6.69 -7.90 4.02
C ASP A 101 -5.94 -6.78 4.77
N LEU A 102 -5.92 -6.87 6.09
CA LEU A 102 -5.27 -5.85 6.91
C LEU A 102 -3.73 -5.95 6.81
N ALA A 103 -3.19 -7.16 6.80
CA ALA A 103 -1.76 -7.40 6.62
C ALA A 103 -1.24 -6.89 5.26
N CYS A 104 -1.98 -7.13 4.17
CA CYS A 104 -1.63 -6.61 2.84
C CYS A 104 -1.64 -5.07 2.80
N ARG A 105 -2.56 -4.42 3.52
CA ARG A 105 -2.58 -2.95 3.62
C ARG A 105 -1.41 -2.43 4.44
N VAL A 106 -1.07 -3.08 5.54
CA VAL A 106 0.13 -2.76 6.35
C VAL A 106 1.38 -2.89 5.50
N CYS A 107 1.52 -4.01 4.78
CA CYS A 107 2.62 -4.24 3.83
C CYS A 107 2.69 -3.12 2.78
N ALA A 108 1.60 -2.77 2.12
CA ALA A 108 1.58 -1.73 1.09
C ALA A 108 2.06 -0.37 1.61
N ILE A 109 1.70 -0.01 2.84
CA ILE A 109 2.16 1.23 3.49
C ILE A 109 3.64 1.13 3.87
N ARG A 110 4.08 0.00 4.42
CA ARG A 110 5.48 -0.25 4.79
C ARG A 110 6.40 -0.15 3.58
N GLU A 111 6.09 -0.87 2.51
CA GLU A 111 6.86 -0.88 1.25
C GLU A 111 6.90 0.51 0.60
N THR A 112 5.76 1.21 0.56
CA THR A 112 5.71 2.58 0.07
C THR A 112 6.67 3.48 0.86
N PHE A 113 6.70 3.34 2.19
CA PHE A 113 7.62 4.09 3.03
C PHE A 113 9.08 3.69 2.79
N GLU A 114 9.38 2.41 2.67
CA GLU A 114 10.73 1.92 2.41
C GLU A 114 11.29 2.43 1.08
N GLU A 115 10.50 2.37 0.01
CA GLU A 115 10.95 2.75 -1.32
C GLU A 115 10.97 4.26 -1.57
N THR A 116 10.02 5.01 -0.98
CA THR A 116 9.79 6.41 -1.35
C THR A 116 9.94 7.41 -0.20
N GLY A 117 9.99 6.94 1.04
CA GLY A 117 9.95 7.80 2.23
C GLY A 117 8.56 8.35 2.55
N VAL A 118 7.55 8.06 1.74
CA VAL A 118 6.16 8.52 1.98
C VAL A 118 5.52 7.65 3.05
N LEU A 119 5.30 8.22 4.22
CA LEU A 119 4.81 7.53 5.40
C LEU A 119 3.35 7.86 5.65
N LEU A 120 2.46 6.92 5.34
CA LEU A 120 1.02 7.07 5.47
C LEU A 120 0.57 6.56 6.85
N LEU A 121 0.51 7.46 7.81
CA LEU A 121 0.09 7.18 9.19
C LEU A 121 -1.11 8.03 9.59
N ARG A 122 -1.81 7.59 10.64
CA ARG A 122 -2.98 8.24 11.20
C ARG A 122 -2.93 8.28 12.74
N GLU A 123 -3.42 9.37 13.31
CA GLU A 123 -3.51 9.54 14.76
C GLU A 123 -4.67 8.74 15.36
N LYS A 124 -5.81 8.73 14.65
CA LYS A 124 -7.06 8.13 15.12
C LYS A 124 -7.82 7.50 13.97
N SER A 125 -8.57 6.46 14.27
CA SER A 125 -9.52 5.86 13.34
C SER A 125 -10.50 6.91 12.79
N PRO A 126 -10.84 6.85 11.49
CA PRO A 126 -11.77 7.82 10.87
C PRO A 126 -13.25 7.58 11.21
N PHE A 127 -13.58 6.56 12.02
CA PHE A 127 -14.95 6.23 12.42
C PHE A 127 -15.96 6.25 11.27
N GLY A 128 -15.73 5.41 10.24
CA GLY A 128 -16.70 5.17 9.16
C GLY A 128 -16.73 6.23 8.06
N SER A 129 -15.82 7.18 8.04
CA SER A 129 -15.66 8.11 6.91
C SER A 129 -14.57 7.63 5.95
N VAL A 130 -14.77 7.86 4.65
CA VAL A 130 -13.69 7.72 3.68
C VAL A 130 -12.62 8.74 4.04
N ALA A 131 -11.48 8.24 4.48
CA ALA A 131 -10.41 9.09 4.96
C ALA A 131 -9.42 9.40 3.83
N LYS A 132 -9.10 10.66 3.67
CA LYS A 132 -7.93 11.04 2.87
C LYS A 132 -6.66 10.68 3.63
N ALA A 133 -5.67 10.17 2.92
CA ALA A 133 -4.39 9.84 3.49
C ALA A 133 -3.65 11.10 3.98
N GLN A 134 -2.85 10.93 5.01
CA GLN A 134 -2.04 11.98 5.60
C GLN A 134 -0.57 11.55 5.66
N VAL A 135 0.34 12.49 5.40
CA VAL A 135 1.78 12.30 5.62
C VAL A 135 2.13 13.07 6.89
N LEU A 136 2.37 12.35 7.97
CA LEU A 136 2.55 12.92 9.31
C LEU A 136 4.00 12.97 9.80
N SER A 137 4.97 12.56 8.96
CA SER A 137 6.38 12.46 9.35
C SER A 137 6.96 13.74 9.93
N GLU A 138 6.67 14.88 9.32
CA GLU A 138 7.14 16.18 9.79
C GLU A 138 6.48 16.60 11.12
N LYS A 139 5.16 16.48 11.20
CA LYS A 139 4.39 16.84 12.40
C LYS A 139 4.89 16.10 13.65
N TYR A 140 5.27 14.83 13.49
CA TYR A 140 5.73 13.97 14.58
C TYR A 140 7.26 13.87 14.66
N GLN A 141 8.00 14.67 13.87
CA GLN A 141 9.46 14.68 13.85
C GLN A 141 10.06 13.28 13.66
N ILE A 142 9.43 12.47 12.80
CA ILE A 142 9.87 11.12 12.51
C ILE A 142 11.12 11.20 11.65
N ASN A 143 12.23 10.63 12.13
CA ASN A 143 13.46 10.52 11.35
C ASN A 143 13.29 9.46 10.24
N VAL A 144 12.79 9.91 9.08
CA VAL A 144 12.49 9.06 7.92
C VAL A 144 13.71 8.22 7.51
N ALA A 145 14.91 8.83 7.42
CA ALA A 145 16.12 8.14 6.98
C ALA A 145 16.51 7.00 7.92
N GLU A 146 16.47 7.27 9.23
CA GLU A 146 16.84 6.28 10.25
C GLU A 146 15.84 5.11 10.28
N TRP A 147 14.52 5.39 10.22
CA TRP A 147 13.54 4.33 10.21
C TRP A 147 13.58 3.49 8.95
N ARG A 148 13.79 4.10 7.77
CA ARG A 148 13.97 3.35 6.52
C ARG A 148 15.20 2.44 6.58
N ARG A 149 16.32 2.90 7.18
CA ARG A 149 17.49 2.07 7.38
C ARG A 149 17.16 0.84 8.23
N ARG A 150 16.43 1.01 9.34
CA ARG A 150 16.02 -0.10 10.21
C ARG A 150 15.08 -1.08 9.51
N LEU A 151 14.14 -0.58 8.72
CA LEU A 151 13.19 -1.42 7.99
C LEU A 151 13.90 -2.32 6.96
N ARG A 152 14.93 -1.82 6.30
CA ARG A 152 15.75 -2.65 5.40
C ARG A 152 16.49 -3.80 6.10
N GLU A 153 16.79 -3.64 7.37
CA GLU A 153 17.41 -4.69 8.18
C GLU A 153 16.36 -5.68 8.72
N ASP A 154 15.18 -5.18 9.09
CA ASP A 154 14.07 -5.96 9.64
C ASP A 154 12.74 -5.24 9.44
N ALA A 155 11.83 -5.83 8.65
CA ALA A 155 10.49 -5.32 8.40
C ALA A 155 9.66 -5.13 9.68
N ALA A 156 9.96 -5.85 10.78
CA ALA A 156 9.33 -5.66 12.08
C ALA A 156 9.59 -4.26 12.67
N GLY A 157 10.59 -3.54 12.15
CA GLY A 157 10.84 -2.14 12.47
C GLY A 157 9.64 -1.23 12.21
N PHE A 158 8.73 -1.59 11.29
CA PHE A 158 7.53 -0.80 11.01
C PHE A 158 6.53 -0.82 12.17
N LEU A 159 6.31 -1.97 12.77
CA LEU A 159 5.53 -2.09 14.00
C LEU A 159 6.15 -1.25 15.12
N ALA A 160 7.47 -1.34 15.31
CA ALA A 160 8.17 -0.55 16.31
C ALA A 160 8.06 0.97 16.05
N LEU A 161 8.11 1.42 14.78
CA LEU A 161 7.88 2.82 14.41
C LEU A 161 6.49 3.28 14.87
N CYS A 162 5.45 2.50 14.56
CA CYS A 162 4.07 2.84 14.91
C CYS A 162 3.85 2.87 16.43
N LEU A 163 4.41 1.93 17.17
CA LEU A 163 4.35 1.90 18.63
C LEU A 163 5.06 3.11 19.26
N ASN A 164 6.24 3.47 18.75
CA ASN A 164 7.03 4.60 19.28
C ASN A 164 6.38 5.95 18.97
N SER A 165 5.87 6.13 17.76
CA SER A 165 5.20 7.38 17.34
C SER A 165 3.78 7.51 17.89
N LYS A 166 3.19 6.43 18.38
CA LYS A 166 1.78 6.33 18.80
C LYS A 166 0.81 6.63 17.64
N LEU A 167 1.23 6.31 16.42
CA LEU A 167 0.45 6.42 15.20
C LEU A 167 0.15 5.03 14.65
N CYS A 168 -0.92 4.89 13.88
CA CYS A 168 -1.23 3.63 13.20
C CYS A 168 -1.12 3.78 11.67
N PRO A 169 -0.85 2.70 10.94
CA PRO A 169 -0.90 2.69 9.48
C PRO A 169 -2.28 3.14 9.00
N ASP A 170 -2.34 4.03 8.00
CA ASP A 170 -3.60 4.56 7.48
C ASP A 170 -4.26 3.58 6.50
N VAL A 171 -4.61 2.40 7.00
CA VAL A 171 -5.23 1.33 6.22
C VAL A 171 -6.57 1.71 5.61
N TRP A 172 -7.27 2.70 6.19
CA TRP A 172 -8.56 3.21 5.71
C TRP A 172 -8.43 4.10 4.48
N ALA A 173 -7.25 4.69 4.24
CA ALA A 173 -6.99 5.50 3.04
C ALA A 173 -6.64 4.66 1.81
N LEU A 174 -6.46 3.35 1.96
CA LEU A 174 -6.18 2.44 0.88
C LEU A 174 -7.47 1.86 0.31
N HIS A 175 -7.78 2.20 -0.93
CA HIS A 175 -8.94 1.68 -1.65
C HIS A 175 -8.51 0.49 -2.52
N GLU A 176 -9.21 -0.63 -2.39
CA GLU A 176 -8.97 -1.80 -3.23
C GLU A 176 -9.22 -1.43 -4.69
N TRP A 177 -8.21 -1.67 -5.52
CA TRP A 177 -8.29 -1.36 -6.95
C TRP A 177 -8.39 -2.62 -7.77
N TRP A 178 -7.43 -3.53 -7.65
CA TRP A 178 -7.34 -4.73 -8.47
C TRP A 178 -6.47 -5.80 -7.81
N ASP A 179 -6.72 -7.05 -8.22
CA ASP A 179 -5.90 -8.20 -7.91
C ASP A 179 -5.29 -8.73 -9.20
N TRP A 180 -3.99 -8.96 -9.22
CA TRP A 180 -3.28 -9.38 -10.41
C TRP A 180 -2.36 -10.56 -10.15
N LEU A 181 -2.77 -11.72 -10.67
CA LEU A 181 -1.93 -12.92 -10.68
C LEU A 181 -1.01 -12.91 -11.90
N THR A 182 0.31 -12.99 -11.67
CA THR A 182 1.30 -13.06 -12.75
C THR A 182 0.97 -14.22 -13.71
N PRO A 183 0.86 -13.97 -15.03
CA PRO A 183 0.57 -15.02 -16.01
C PRO A 183 1.61 -16.15 -16.00
N VAL A 184 1.19 -17.37 -16.32
CA VAL A 184 2.11 -18.54 -16.43
C VAL A 184 3.21 -18.30 -17.46
N SER A 185 2.92 -17.55 -18.52
CA SER A 185 3.86 -17.20 -19.59
C SER A 185 4.98 -16.25 -19.15
N ALA A 186 4.86 -15.58 -17.99
CA ALA A 186 5.85 -14.62 -17.53
C ALA A 186 7.09 -15.26 -16.87
N GLY A 187 7.09 -16.58 -16.67
CA GLY A 187 8.22 -17.32 -16.11
C GLY A 187 7.88 -18.10 -14.83
N PRO A 188 8.90 -18.69 -14.19
CA PRO A 188 8.70 -19.57 -13.04
C PRO A 188 8.28 -18.83 -11.76
N LYS A 189 8.64 -17.55 -11.63
CA LYS A 189 8.24 -16.73 -10.48
C LYS A 189 6.90 -16.06 -10.77
N ARG A 190 5.91 -16.35 -9.94
CA ARG A 190 4.58 -15.79 -10.06
C ARG A 190 4.19 -15.14 -8.73
N TYR A 191 3.54 -14.00 -8.84
CA TYR A 191 3.05 -13.23 -7.69
C TYR A 191 1.55 -13.03 -7.85
N ASP A 192 0.85 -13.17 -6.75
CA ASP A 192 -0.53 -12.74 -6.59
C ASP A 192 -0.47 -11.39 -5.89
N THR A 193 -0.92 -10.33 -6.56
CA THR A 193 -0.61 -8.96 -6.14
C THR A 193 -1.88 -8.13 -6.01
N MET A 194 -2.16 -7.70 -4.79
CA MET A 194 -3.23 -6.75 -4.52
C MET A 194 -2.76 -5.31 -4.75
N PHE A 195 -3.52 -4.56 -5.54
CA PHE A 195 -3.29 -3.15 -5.80
C PHE A 195 -4.27 -2.30 -5.01
N TYR A 196 -3.75 -1.25 -4.39
CA TYR A 196 -4.53 -0.25 -3.67
C TYR A 196 -4.33 1.13 -4.30
N VAL A 197 -5.38 1.95 -4.27
CA VAL A 197 -5.29 3.38 -4.60
C VAL A 197 -5.37 4.18 -3.32
N CYS A 198 -4.42 5.10 -3.15
CA CYS A 198 -4.38 6.05 -2.05
C CYS A 198 -4.32 7.47 -2.61
N CYS A 199 -5.23 8.33 -2.18
CA CYS A 199 -5.31 9.72 -2.63
C CYS A 199 -4.74 10.67 -1.58
N LEU A 200 -3.83 11.55 -2.02
CA LEU A 200 -3.28 12.65 -1.24
C LEU A 200 -3.76 13.99 -1.82
N ASP A 201 -3.95 15.00 -1.00
CA ASP A 201 -4.35 16.34 -1.45
C ASP A 201 -3.19 17.13 -2.09
N SER A 202 -1.96 16.74 -1.77
CA SER A 202 -0.73 17.35 -2.31
C SER A 202 0.30 16.29 -2.64
N GLU A 203 1.21 16.63 -3.55
CA GLU A 203 2.35 15.78 -3.88
C GLU A 203 3.27 15.67 -2.67
N PRO A 204 3.55 14.45 -2.18
CA PRO A 204 4.44 14.26 -1.04
C PRO A 204 5.89 14.42 -1.46
N ASP A 205 6.75 14.83 -0.53
CA ASP A 205 8.20 14.78 -0.72
C ASP A 205 8.67 13.33 -0.78
N VAL A 206 9.28 12.97 -1.91
CA VAL A 206 9.79 11.62 -2.16
C VAL A 206 11.29 11.60 -2.01
N VAL A 207 11.79 10.76 -1.12
CA VAL A 207 13.21 10.49 -0.94
C VAL A 207 13.48 9.06 -1.39
N LEU A 208 14.10 8.90 -2.55
CA LEU A 208 14.39 7.57 -3.10
C LEU A 208 15.46 6.85 -2.30
N ASP A 209 15.37 5.53 -2.33
CA ASP A 209 16.44 4.67 -1.83
C ASP A 209 17.37 4.29 -2.99
N ASP A 210 18.67 4.56 -2.82
CA ASP A 210 19.69 4.33 -3.86
C ASP A 210 19.91 2.83 -4.19
N GLY A 211 19.29 1.90 -3.45
CA GLY A 211 19.48 0.46 -3.61
C GLY A 211 18.48 -0.20 -4.59
N GLU A 212 17.20 -0.11 -4.32
CA GLU A 212 16.16 -0.84 -5.06
C GLU A 212 15.47 0.01 -6.11
N VAL A 213 15.36 1.32 -5.87
CA VAL A 213 14.62 2.26 -6.68
C VAL A 213 15.49 3.47 -7.06
N THR A 214 15.54 3.82 -8.33
CA THR A 214 16.46 4.85 -8.84
C THR A 214 15.80 6.15 -9.25
N VAL A 215 14.51 6.18 -9.55
CA VAL A 215 13.78 7.39 -10.00
C VAL A 215 12.32 7.31 -9.59
N SER A 216 11.76 8.38 -9.04
CA SER A 216 10.31 8.56 -8.91
C SER A 216 9.78 9.44 -10.04
N LYS A 217 8.56 9.20 -10.47
CA LYS A 217 7.82 10.06 -11.39
C LYS A 217 6.38 10.15 -10.96
N ALA A 218 5.93 11.38 -10.71
CA ALA A 218 4.51 11.65 -10.73
C ALA A 218 4.13 11.93 -12.21
N ARG A 219 3.32 11.04 -12.81
CA ARG A 219 2.87 11.21 -14.21
C ARG A 219 1.43 11.67 -14.25
N ASN A 220 1.16 12.65 -15.10
CA ASN A 220 -0.22 12.91 -15.52
C ASN A 220 -0.70 11.68 -16.29
N VAL A 221 -1.83 11.14 -15.91
CA VAL A 221 -2.49 10.08 -16.68
C VAL A 221 -3.20 10.76 -17.82
N ALA A 222 -2.77 10.45 -19.05
CA ALA A 222 -3.36 10.97 -20.27
C ALA A 222 -4.51 10.07 -20.75
#